data_e9fd951262d519d479199edd9a95fc20
#
_entry.id   e9fd951262d519d479199edd9a95fc20
#
_cell.length_a   1.000
_cell.length_b   1.000
_cell.length_c   1.000
_cell.angle_alpha   90.00
_cell.angle_beta   90.00
_cell.angle_gamma   90.00
#
_symmetry.space_group_name_H-M   'P 1'
#
loop_
_entity.id
_entity.type
_entity.pdbx_description
1 polymer ?
#
loop_
_entity_poly.entity_id
_entity_poly.type
_entity_poly.pdbx_seq_one_letter_code
_entity_poly.pdbx_strand_id
1 'polypeptide(L)'
;MKHRRLLEWIVNRSDWYLPNFVSQNPEATIRRATFIGKAFFGISFVCVVLVIWDFYLGPAAAFTGLLSFGFTIGSQRISIGLVAEAVLLAYGGFVASCAVQHLFLKKEYKRRKVDAGARFATSRLIKYAFVFVGFIMALVGVLGIKFTQLTIIISALGVGIGFGLRDIVNNFICGLILLFERPVRVGDAIVLQGQWAEVKTIGLRATEIRTYDNADLIVPNNDLITGQVTNWTLHGRMMRLKIPVGVACGSDIPRVIETLLACVKDHPDVAARPEPEALFLKFGDSTFDFELRVWIVNFDD
;
A
#
# COMPACT_ATOMS: atom_id res chain seq x y z
N MET A 1 -26.98 -43.73 8.40
CA MET A 1 -26.32 -43.60 9.72
C MET A 1 -24.84 -43.99 9.72
N LYS A 2 -24.40 -45.10 9.10
CA LYS A 2 -22.98 -45.53 9.10
C LYS A 2 -21.99 -44.54 8.41
N HIS A 3 -22.38 -43.93 7.28
CA HIS A 3 -21.52 -42.96 6.57
C HIS A 3 -21.22 -41.66 7.38
N ARG A 4 -22.17 -41.20 8.16
CA ARG A 4 -21.94 -40.00 9.00
C ARG A 4 -20.92 -40.28 10.11
N ARG A 5 -20.98 -41.44 10.74
CA ARG A 5 -20.01 -41.86 11.77
C ARG A 5 -18.60 -42.06 11.20
N LEU A 6 -18.49 -42.54 9.97
CA LEU A 6 -17.22 -42.72 9.28
C LEU A 6 -16.58 -41.39 8.92
N LEU A 7 -17.36 -40.43 8.42
CA LEU A 7 -16.90 -39.05 8.15
C LEU A 7 -16.52 -38.31 9.44
N GLU A 8 -17.30 -38.47 10.51
CA GLU A 8 -16.99 -37.92 11.84
C GLU A 8 -15.69 -38.53 12.39
N TRP A 9 -15.47 -39.83 12.17
CA TRP A 9 -14.23 -40.51 12.56
C TRP A 9 -13.02 -40.02 11.74
N ILE A 10 -13.14 -39.84 10.40
CA ILE A 10 -12.09 -39.33 9.52
C ILE A 10 -11.75 -37.86 9.89
N VAL A 11 -12.75 -37.03 10.09
CA VAL A 11 -12.57 -35.61 10.45
C VAL A 11 -11.92 -35.45 11.81
N ASN A 12 -12.31 -36.27 12.81
CA ASN A 12 -11.75 -36.20 14.16
C ASN A 12 -10.33 -36.81 14.27
N ARG A 13 -9.96 -37.73 13.37
CA ARG A 13 -8.64 -38.38 13.40
C ARG A 13 -7.59 -37.72 12.52
N SER A 14 -7.97 -36.76 11.67
CA SER A 14 -7.10 -36.12 10.70
C SER A 14 -6.55 -34.78 11.18
N ASP A 15 -6.24 -34.64 12.47
CA ASP A 15 -5.59 -33.42 13.02
C ASP A 15 -4.28 -33.03 12.33
N TRP A 16 -3.77 -33.88 11.46
CA TRP A 16 -2.48 -33.70 10.80
C TRP A 16 -2.53 -33.21 9.34
N TYR A 17 -3.66 -33.34 8.63
CA TYR A 17 -3.73 -33.11 7.18
C TYR A 17 -4.87 -32.20 6.70
N LEU A 18 -5.79 -31.79 7.56
CA LEU A 18 -6.89 -30.94 7.13
C LEU A 18 -6.58 -29.47 7.46
N PRO A 19 -6.73 -28.54 6.49
CA PRO A 19 -6.59 -27.12 6.74
C PRO A 19 -7.52 -26.67 7.88
N ASN A 20 -7.10 -25.70 8.70
CA ASN A 20 -7.88 -25.13 9.81
C ASN A 20 -9.32 -24.71 9.46
N PHE A 21 -9.65 -24.63 8.17
CA PHE A 21 -10.99 -24.37 7.64
C PHE A 21 -11.96 -25.51 7.95
N VAL A 22 -11.49 -26.76 8.00
CA VAL A 22 -12.29 -27.96 8.32
C VAL A 22 -12.51 -28.06 9.82
N SER A 23 -11.52 -27.68 10.62
CA SER A 23 -11.57 -27.73 12.09
C SER A 23 -12.47 -26.65 12.71
N GLN A 24 -12.67 -25.50 12.03
CA GLN A 24 -13.50 -24.39 12.55
C GLN A 24 -15.02 -24.64 12.45
N ASN A 25 -15.46 -25.52 11.53
CA ASN A 25 -16.89 -25.86 11.38
C ASN A 25 -17.07 -27.31 10.89
N PRO A 26 -16.87 -28.30 11.75
CA PRO A 26 -16.93 -29.71 11.37
C PRO A 26 -18.31 -30.11 10.82
N GLU A 27 -19.40 -29.57 11.38
CA GLU A 27 -20.75 -29.83 10.89
C GLU A 27 -21.01 -29.30 9.46
N ALA A 28 -20.51 -28.11 9.14
CA ALA A 28 -20.65 -27.56 7.80
C ALA A 28 -19.85 -28.37 6.77
N THR A 29 -18.68 -28.87 7.16
CA THR A 29 -17.84 -29.75 6.32
C THR A 29 -18.49 -31.11 6.09
N ILE A 30 -19.00 -31.73 7.12
CA ILE A 30 -19.74 -33.00 7.03
C ILE A 30 -21.00 -32.82 6.15
N ARG A 31 -21.75 -31.73 6.33
CA ARG A 31 -22.92 -31.42 5.48
C ARG A 31 -22.54 -31.24 4.00
N ARG A 32 -21.45 -30.59 3.71
CA ARG A 32 -20.92 -30.41 2.32
C ARG A 32 -20.47 -31.75 1.74
N ALA A 33 -19.70 -32.54 2.49
CA ALA A 33 -19.24 -33.85 2.06
C ALA A 33 -20.43 -34.82 1.80
N THR A 34 -21.44 -34.80 2.65
CA THR A 34 -22.66 -35.59 2.44
C THR A 34 -23.49 -35.12 1.25
N PHE A 35 -23.52 -33.79 0.97
CA PHE A 35 -24.18 -33.25 -0.21
C PHE A 35 -23.46 -33.70 -1.50
N ILE A 36 -22.13 -33.60 -1.52
CA ILE A 36 -21.28 -34.04 -2.67
C ILE A 36 -21.46 -35.54 -2.89
N GLY A 37 -21.45 -36.34 -1.83
CA GLY A 37 -21.71 -37.80 -1.91
C GLY A 37 -23.08 -38.13 -2.49
N LYS A 38 -24.12 -37.41 -2.05
CA LYS A 38 -25.48 -37.60 -2.60
C LYS A 38 -25.58 -37.17 -4.06
N ALA A 39 -24.95 -36.05 -4.45
CA ALA A 39 -24.88 -35.59 -5.83
C ALA A 39 -24.18 -36.61 -6.74
N PHE A 40 -23.02 -37.13 -6.30
CA PHE A 40 -22.30 -38.20 -7.02
C PHE A 40 -23.15 -39.46 -7.19
N PHE A 41 -23.81 -39.92 -6.14
CA PHE A 41 -24.71 -41.07 -6.22
C PHE A 41 -25.89 -40.81 -7.17
N GLY A 42 -26.48 -39.61 -7.12
CA GLY A 42 -27.60 -39.23 -7.99
C GLY A 42 -27.16 -39.21 -9.46
N ILE A 43 -26.03 -38.62 -9.79
CA ILE A 43 -25.47 -38.60 -11.15
C ILE A 43 -25.15 -40.00 -11.64
N SER A 44 -24.48 -40.80 -10.82
CA SER A 44 -24.18 -42.21 -11.16
C SER A 44 -25.44 -43.01 -11.42
N PHE A 45 -26.49 -42.83 -10.60
CA PHE A 45 -27.77 -43.49 -10.80
C PHE A 45 -28.44 -43.09 -12.13
N VAL A 46 -28.46 -41.80 -12.45
CA VAL A 46 -28.98 -41.30 -13.73
C VAL A 46 -28.20 -41.90 -14.91
N CYS A 47 -26.86 -41.94 -14.84
CA CYS A 47 -26.05 -42.54 -15.90
C CYS A 47 -26.36 -44.02 -16.10
N VAL A 48 -26.55 -44.77 -14.99
CA VAL A 48 -26.91 -46.19 -15.07
C VAL A 48 -28.31 -46.39 -15.70
N VAL A 49 -29.28 -45.59 -15.33
CA VAL A 49 -30.64 -45.64 -15.90
C VAL A 49 -30.58 -45.36 -17.42
N LEU A 50 -29.82 -44.36 -17.85
CA LEU A 50 -29.67 -44.02 -19.28
C LEU A 50 -29.00 -45.14 -20.10
N VAL A 51 -28.11 -45.90 -19.48
CA VAL A 51 -27.50 -47.09 -20.11
C VAL A 51 -28.47 -48.26 -20.17
N ILE A 52 -29.25 -48.53 -19.10
CA ILE A 52 -30.26 -49.59 -19.06
C ILE A 52 -31.37 -49.35 -20.10
N TRP A 53 -31.74 -48.12 -20.37
CA TRP A 53 -32.73 -47.75 -21.37
C TRP A 53 -32.14 -47.61 -22.80
N ASP A 54 -30.88 -48.05 -22.98
CA ASP A 54 -30.18 -48.09 -24.29
C ASP A 54 -30.01 -46.74 -24.97
N PHE A 55 -30.08 -45.63 -24.20
CA PHE A 55 -29.80 -44.30 -24.75
C PHE A 55 -28.30 -44.09 -25.00
N TYR A 56 -27.43 -44.80 -24.26
CA TYR A 56 -25.95 -44.72 -24.39
C TYR A 56 -25.31 -46.08 -24.23
N LEU A 57 -24.26 -46.34 -25.00
CA LEU A 57 -23.50 -47.60 -25.06
C LEU A 57 -22.71 -47.93 -23.79
N GLY A 58 -22.67 -47.02 -22.79
CA GLY A 58 -21.96 -47.26 -21.57
C GLY A 58 -22.00 -46.08 -20.57
N PRO A 59 -21.60 -46.26 -19.32
CA PRO A 59 -21.68 -45.22 -18.31
C PRO A 59 -20.86 -43.99 -18.60
N ALA A 60 -19.69 -44.15 -19.26
CA ALA A 60 -18.83 -43.03 -19.67
C ALA A 60 -19.50 -42.20 -20.78
N ALA A 61 -20.14 -42.86 -21.77
CA ALA A 61 -20.87 -42.20 -22.83
C ALA A 61 -22.12 -41.46 -22.27
N ALA A 62 -22.82 -42.06 -21.33
CA ALA A 62 -23.96 -41.44 -20.65
C ALA A 62 -23.52 -40.20 -19.87
N PHE A 63 -22.39 -40.25 -19.16
CA PHE A 63 -21.83 -39.12 -18.42
C PHE A 63 -21.39 -37.97 -19.33
N THR A 64 -20.68 -38.26 -20.41
CA THR A 64 -20.28 -37.24 -21.41
C THR A 64 -21.50 -36.66 -22.14
N GLY A 65 -22.50 -37.49 -22.46
CA GLY A 65 -23.77 -37.03 -22.99
C GLY A 65 -24.54 -36.10 -22.07
N LEU A 66 -24.56 -36.40 -20.78
CA LEU A 66 -25.16 -35.54 -19.77
C LEU A 66 -24.43 -34.19 -19.63
N LEU A 67 -23.12 -34.23 -19.65
CA LEU A 67 -22.30 -33.01 -19.62
C LEU A 67 -22.46 -32.17 -20.88
N SER A 68 -22.64 -32.79 -22.03
CA SER A 68 -22.87 -32.11 -23.31
C SER A 68 -24.29 -31.59 -23.47
N PHE A 69 -25.24 -32.00 -22.58
CA PHE A 69 -26.61 -31.50 -22.63
C PHE A 69 -26.64 -30.01 -22.32
N GLY A 70 -27.30 -29.24 -23.21
CA GLY A 70 -27.32 -27.79 -23.07
C GLY A 70 -28.12 -27.14 -24.21
N PHE A 71 -28.21 -25.84 -24.17
CA PHE A 71 -28.92 -25.01 -25.16
C PHE A 71 -27.96 -24.03 -25.84
N THR A 72 -28.31 -23.62 -27.06
CA THR A 72 -27.53 -22.65 -27.83
C THR A 72 -28.10 -21.25 -27.66
N ILE A 73 -27.26 -20.29 -27.27
CA ILE A 73 -27.59 -18.86 -27.28
C ILE A 73 -26.65 -18.20 -28.29
N GLY A 74 -27.24 -17.73 -29.43
CA GLY A 74 -26.46 -17.18 -30.52
C GLY A 74 -25.52 -18.22 -31.12
N SER A 75 -24.21 -17.93 -31.10
CA SER A 75 -23.17 -18.82 -31.64
C SER A 75 -22.57 -19.76 -30.58
N GLN A 76 -22.98 -19.65 -29.31
CA GLN A 76 -22.41 -20.41 -28.19
C GLN A 76 -23.38 -21.48 -27.67
N ARG A 77 -22.83 -22.68 -27.43
CA ARG A 77 -23.57 -23.77 -26.77
C ARG A 77 -23.24 -23.81 -25.30
N ILE A 78 -24.19 -23.43 -24.46
CA ILE A 78 -24.06 -23.50 -23.02
C ILE A 78 -24.48 -24.91 -22.57
N SER A 79 -23.49 -25.73 -22.19
CA SER A 79 -23.71 -27.09 -21.72
C SER A 79 -23.54 -27.18 -20.19
N ILE A 80 -24.10 -28.23 -19.59
CA ILE A 80 -23.93 -28.51 -18.16
C ILE A 80 -22.44 -28.64 -17.80
N GLY A 81 -21.65 -29.27 -18.70
CA GLY A 81 -20.20 -29.42 -18.53
C GLY A 81 -19.48 -28.07 -18.46
N LEU A 82 -19.84 -27.14 -19.37
CA LEU A 82 -19.26 -25.82 -19.40
C LEU A 82 -19.55 -25.01 -18.11
N VAL A 83 -20.78 -25.09 -17.61
CA VAL A 83 -21.15 -24.45 -16.34
C VAL A 83 -20.43 -25.09 -15.16
N ALA A 84 -20.28 -26.43 -15.16
CA ALA A 84 -19.52 -27.12 -14.12
C ALA A 84 -18.04 -26.73 -14.14
N GLU A 85 -17.43 -26.63 -15.31
CA GLU A 85 -16.03 -26.16 -15.48
C GLU A 85 -15.86 -24.74 -14.96
N ALA A 86 -16.78 -23.82 -15.28
CA ALA A 86 -16.75 -22.46 -14.80
C ALA A 86 -16.87 -22.37 -13.26
N VAL A 87 -17.75 -23.17 -12.67
CA VAL A 87 -17.88 -23.26 -11.20
C VAL A 87 -16.60 -23.81 -10.58
N LEU A 88 -15.97 -24.83 -11.19
CA LEU A 88 -14.70 -25.37 -10.73
C LEU A 88 -13.56 -24.36 -10.82
N LEU A 89 -13.48 -23.56 -11.89
CA LEU A 89 -12.49 -22.49 -12.05
C LEU A 89 -12.69 -21.40 -10.98
N ALA A 90 -13.92 -20.93 -10.78
CA ALA A 90 -14.23 -19.94 -9.75
C ALA A 90 -13.90 -20.46 -8.33
N TYR A 91 -14.25 -21.71 -8.05
CA TYR A 91 -13.93 -22.36 -6.79
C TYR A 91 -12.43 -22.60 -6.62
N GLY A 92 -11.73 -22.94 -7.70
CA GLY A 92 -10.26 -23.06 -7.76
C GLY A 92 -9.56 -21.76 -7.35
N GLY A 93 -10.03 -20.62 -7.84
CA GLY A 93 -9.56 -19.31 -7.41
C GLY A 93 -9.73 -19.06 -5.90
N PHE A 94 -10.87 -19.46 -5.36
CA PHE A 94 -11.12 -19.37 -3.91
C PHE A 94 -10.17 -20.27 -3.11
N VAL A 95 -9.99 -21.52 -3.53
CA VAL A 95 -9.08 -22.49 -2.88
C VAL A 95 -7.63 -22.01 -2.96
N ALA A 96 -7.20 -21.53 -4.13
CA ALA A 96 -5.86 -20.95 -4.32
C ALA A 96 -5.61 -19.77 -3.36
N SER A 97 -6.60 -18.88 -3.21
CA SER A 97 -6.55 -17.79 -2.22
C SER A 97 -6.34 -18.32 -0.79
N CYS A 98 -7.11 -19.33 -0.39
CA CYS A 98 -6.98 -19.93 0.94
C CYS A 98 -5.60 -20.57 1.13
N ALA A 99 -5.07 -21.26 0.12
CA ALA A 99 -3.76 -21.88 0.15
C ALA A 99 -2.64 -20.83 0.32
N VAL A 100 -2.67 -19.77 -0.48
CA VAL A 100 -1.68 -18.67 -0.38
C VAL A 100 -1.72 -18.00 0.99
N GLN A 101 -2.91 -17.71 1.52
CA GLN A 101 -3.05 -17.13 2.84
C GLN A 101 -2.52 -18.04 3.95
N HIS A 102 -2.77 -19.34 3.84
CA HIS A 102 -2.37 -20.29 4.87
C HIS A 102 -0.87 -20.57 4.82
N LEU A 103 -0.30 -20.83 3.63
CA LEU A 103 1.09 -21.26 3.47
C LEU A 103 2.09 -20.11 3.62
N PHE A 104 1.76 -18.93 3.07
CA PHE A 104 2.71 -17.81 3.00
C PHE A 104 2.42 -16.72 4.04
N LEU A 105 1.19 -16.24 4.11
CA LEU A 105 0.90 -15.04 4.90
C LEU A 105 0.89 -15.31 6.42
N LYS A 106 0.34 -16.43 6.88
CA LYS A 106 0.31 -16.75 8.33
C LYS A 106 1.70 -16.85 8.92
N LYS A 107 2.64 -17.46 8.18
CA LYS A 107 4.02 -17.65 8.62
C LYS A 107 4.77 -16.30 8.67
N GLU A 108 4.61 -15.47 7.64
CA GLU A 108 5.29 -14.19 7.52
C GLU A 108 4.73 -13.15 8.52
N TYR A 109 3.42 -13.11 8.73
CA TYR A 109 2.79 -12.21 9.71
C TYR A 109 3.20 -12.53 11.15
N LYS A 110 3.42 -13.81 11.48
CA LYS A 110 3.92 -14.19 12.81
C LYS A 110 5.37 -13.75 13.00
N ARG A 111 6.17 -13.78 11.93
CA ARG A 111 7.60 -13.40 11.95
C ARG A 111 7.79 -11.89 12.07
N ARG A 112 6.98 -11.08 11.39
CA ARG A 112 7.17 -9.61 11.29
C ARG A 112 6.35 -8.78 12.28
N LYS A 113 5.57 -9.38 13.18
CA LYS A 113 4.66 -8.68 14.12
C LYS A 113 3.77 -7.63 13.44
N VAL A 114 3.27 -7.92 12.25
CA VAL A 114 2.44 -7.01 11.46
C VAL A 114 1.16 -6.68 12.23
N ASP A 115 0.76 -5.41 12.20
CA ASP A 115 -0.46 -4.92 12.82
C ASP A 115 -1.71 -5.69 12.36
N ALA A 116 -2.67 -5.87 13.28
CA ALA A 116 -3.88 -6.65 13.02
C ALA A 116 -4.73 -6.09 11.87
N GLY A 117 -4.78 -4.75 11.74
CA GLY A 117 -5.49 -4.05 10.66
C GLY A 117 -4.86 -4.33 9.29
N ALA A 118 -3.53 -4.22 9.20
CA ALA A 118 -2.79 -4.48 7.96
C ALA A 118 -2.91 -5.95 7.53
N ARG A 119 -2.85 -6.90 8.47
CA ARG A 119 -3.08 -8.33 8.20
C ARG A 119 -4.45 -8.59 7.61
N PHE A 120 -5.48 -8.01 8.22
CA PHE A 120 -6.85 -8.18 7.78
C PHE A 120 -7.08 -7.62 6.38
N ALA A 121 -6.60 -6.38 6.11
CA ALA A 121 -6.70 -5.73 4.82
C ALA A 121 -5.98 -6.52 3.72
N THR A 122 -4.72 -6.90 3.94
CA THR A 122 -3.92 -7.65 2.97
C THR A 122 -4.53 -9.02 2.66
N SER A 123 -5.01 -9.72 3.68
CA SER A 123 -5.65 -11.03 3.51
C SER A 123 -6.94 -10.93 2.67
N ARG A 124 -7.74 -9.88 2.88
CA ARG A 124 -8.95 -9.63 2.08
C ARG A 124 -8.63 -9.24 0.65
N LEU A 125 -7.65 -8.36 0.42
CA LEU A 125 -7.24 -7.96 -0.92
C LEU A 125 -6.77 -9.15 -1.76
N ILE A 126 -5.93 -10.01 -1.19
CA ILE A 126 -5.47 -11.23 -1.85
C ILE A 126 -6.64 -12.14 -2.17
N LYS A 127 -7.56 -12.34 -1.22
CA LYS A 127 -8.76 -13.14 -1.45
C LYS A 127 -9.59 -12.61 -2.62
N TYR A 128 -9.86 -11.32 -2.64
CA TYR A 128 -10.64 -10.70 -3.70
C TYR A 128 -9.95 -10.78 -5.05
N ALA A 129 -8.62 -10.59 -5.11
CA ALA A 129 -7.85 -10.72 -6.34
C ALA A 129 -7.95 -12.13 -6.94
N PHE A 130 -7.75 -13.18 -6.15
CA PHE A 130 -7.87 -14.55 -6.62
C PHE A 130 -9.30 -14.94 -7.02
N VAL A 131 -10.29 -14.52 -6.24
CA VAL A 131 -11.70 -14.76 -6.57
C VAL A 131 -12.09 -14.01 -7.86
N PHE A 132 -11.62 -12.79 -8.04
CA PHE A 132 -11.86 -12.00 -9.25
C PHE A 132 -11.23 -12.65 -10.48
N VAL A 133 -9.98 -13.10 -10.39
CA VAL A 133 -9.32 -13.82 -11.50
C VAL A 133 -10.06 -15.12 -11.82
N GLY A 134 -10.42 -15.91 -10.80
CA GLY A 134 -11.21 -17.13 -11.00
C GLY A 134 -12.57 -16.88 -11.63
N PHE A 135 -13.24 -15.81 -11.24
CA PHE A 135 -14.52 -15.38 -11.82
C PHE A 135 -14.37 -14.96 -13.31
N ILE A 136 -13.35 -14.16 -13.63
CA ILE A 136 -13.08 -13.77 -15.02
C ILE A 136 -12.78 -14.98 -15.88
N MET A 137 -11.96 -15.91 -15.42
CA MET A 137 -11.66 -17.15 -16.15
C MET A 137 -12.90 -18.00 -16.39
N ALA A 138 -13.77 -18.11 -15.39
CA ALA A 138 -15.06 -18.79 -15.49
C ALA A 138 -15.97 -18.10 -16.53
N LEU A 139 -16.05 -16.79 -16.49
CA LEU A 139 -16.87 -15.99 -17.42
C LEU A 139 -16.39 -16.14 -18.87
N VAL A 140 -15.08 -16.10 -19.08
CA VAL A 140 -14.44 -16.32 -20.38
C VAL A 140 -14.76 -17.69 -20.92
N GLY A 141 -14.66 -18.73 -20.08
CA GLY A 141 -15.00 -20.11 -20.44
C GLY A 141 -16.47 -20.24 -20.88
N VAL A 142 -17.41 -19.71 -20.09
CA VAL A 142 -18.86 -19.80 -20.36
C VAL A 142 -19.27 -18.99 -21.59
N LEU A 143 -18.77 -17.76 -21.73
CA LEU A 143 -19.16 -16.88 -22.82
C LEU A 143 -18.39 -17.13 -24.13
N GLY A 144 -17.36 -18.00 -24.09
CA GLY A 144 -16.50 -18.27 -25.24
C GLY A 144 -15.78 -17.03 -25.77
N ILE A 145 -15.49 -16.07 -24.88
CA ILE A 145 -14.80 -14.82 -25.22
C ILE A 145 -13.40 -15.15 -25.70
N LYS A 146 -13.03 -14.68 -26.87
CA LYS A 146 -11.67 -14.85 -27.38
C LYS A 146 -10.69 -14.08 -26.54
N PHE A 147 -9.49 -14.64 -26.35
CA PHE A 147 -8.43 -14.03 -25.53
C PHE A 147 -8.12 -12.58 -25.93
N THR A 148 -8.20 -12.28 -27.24
CA THR A 148 -8.03 -10.91 -27.77
C THR A 148 -9.07 -9.91 -27.24
N GLN A 149 -10.32 -10.32 -27.09
CA GLN A 149 -11.39 -9.47 -26.56
C GLN A 149 -11.17 -9.23 -25.05
N LEU A 150 -10.75 -10.26 -24.33
CA LEU A 150 -10.40 -10.15 -22.92
C LEU A 150 -9.24 -9.17 -22.72
N THR A 151 -8.21 -9.24 -23.57
CA THR A 151 -7.06 -8.32 -23.54
C THR A 151 -7.50 -6.87 -23.67
N ILE A 152 -8.44 -6.55 -24.56
CA ILE A 152 -8.96 -5.17 -24.70
C ILE A 152 -9.64 -4.71 -23.42
N ILE A 153 -10.48 -5.55 -22.82
CA ILE A 153 -11.18 -5.21 -21.56
C ILE A 153 -10.19 -5.00 -20.41
N ILE A 154 -9.22 -5.92 -20.26
CA ILE A 154 -8.19 -5.82 -19.23
C ILE A 154 -7.32 -4.58 -19.44
N SER A 155 -6.98 -4.25 -20.68
CA SER A 155 -6.19 -3.06 -21.00
C SER A 155 -6.95 -1.78 -20.63
N ALA A 156 -8.22 -1.68 -20.99
CA ALA A 156 -9.04 -0.53 -20.61
C ALA A 156 -9.18 -0.38 -19.09
N LEU A 157 -9.42 -1.49 -18.40
CA LEU A 157 -9.47 -1.53 -16.93
C LEU A 157 -8.11 -1.17 -16.32
N GLY A 158 -7.02 -1.68 -16.89
CA GLY A 158 -5.64 -1.41 -16.44
C GLY A 158 -5.27 0.07 -16.55
N VAL A 159 -5.69 0.73 -17.64
CA VAL A 159 -5.54 2.19 -17.80
C VAL A 159 -6.30 2.94 -16.71
N GLY A 160 -7.56 2.57 -16.46
CA GLY A 160 -8.37 3.20 -15.39
C GLY A 160 -7.77 3.03 -14.00
N ILE A 161 -7.32 1.82 -13.66
CA ILE A 161 -6.64 1.53 -12.39
C ILE A 161 -5.31 2.27 -12.31
N GLY A 162 -4.55 2.32 -13.42
CA GLY A 162 -3.27 3.03 -13.50
C GLY A 162 -3.40 4.52 -13.19
N PHE A 163 -4.41 5.18 -13.74
CA PHE A 163 -4.71 6.57 -13.39
C PHE A 163 -5.12 6.73 -11.93
N GLY A 164 -5.91 5.81 -11.38
CA GLY A 164 -6.30 5.85 -9.96
C GLY A 164 -5.15 5.60 -8.98
N LEU A 165 -4.11 4.87 -9.39
CA LEU A 165 -2.93 4.58 -8.57
C LEU A 165 -1.75 5.51 -8.82
N ARG A 166 -1.85 6.43 -9.78
CA ARG A 166 -0.75 7.31 -10.23
C ARG A 166 -0.06 8.02 -9.07
N ASP A 167 -0.82 8.65 -8.19
CA ASP A 167 -0.29 9.43 -7.08
C ASP A 167 0.40 8.54 -6.03
N ILE A 168 -0.13 7.35 -5.80
CA ILE A 168 0.47 6.38 -4.88
C ILE A 168 1.84 5.93 -5.41
N VAL A 169 1.91 5.57 -6.70
CA VAL A 169 3.16 5.15 -7.35
C VAL A 169 4.16 6.30 -7.40
N ASN A 170 3.72 7.52 -7.73
CA ASN A 170 4.58 8.69 -7.77
C ASN A 170 5.19 8.97 -6.38
N ASN A 171 4.38 9.01 -5.35
CA ASN A 171 4.86 9.20 -3.97
C ASN A 171 5.82 8.10 -3.51
N PHE A 172 5.58 6.86 -3.93
CA PHE A 172 6.48 5.74 -3.63
C PHE A 172 7.84 5.93 -4.31
N ILE A 173 7.86 6.30 -5.59
CA ILE A 173 9.11 6.57 -6.33
C ILE A 173 9.85 7.75 -5.71
N CYS A 174 9.15 8.84 -5.37
CA CYS A 174 9.74 9.98 -4.67
C CYS A 174 10.31 9.58 -3.30
N GLY A 175 9.63 8.69 -2.57
CA GLY A 175 10.16 8.14 -1.31
C GLY A 175 11.47 7.36 -1.50
N LEU A 176 11.60 6.59 -2.57
CA LEU A 176 12.85 5.93 -2.91
C LEU A 176 13.95 6.96 -3.24
N ILE A 177 13.65 8.00 -4.01
CA ILE A 177 14.59 9.08 -4.35
C ILE A 177 15.09 9.76 -3.06
N LEU A 178 14.17 10.13 -2.13
CA LEU A 178 14.54 10.72 -0.84
C LEU A 178 15.50 9.81 -0.05
N LEU A 179 15.30 8.50 -0.08
CA LEU A 179 16.15 7.53 0.64
C LEU A 179 17.54 7.35 -0.02
N PHE A 180 17.63 7.42 -1.36
CA PHE A 180 18.88 7.23 -2.09
C PHE A 180 19.68 8.51 -2.23
N GLU A 181 19.08 9.59 -2.73
CA GLU A 181 19.76 10.86 -2.99
C GLU A 181 19.90 11.72 -1.73
N ARG A 182 18.99 11.56 -0.77
CA ARG A 182 18.99 12.21 0.54
C ARG A 182 19.09 13.75 0.47
N PRO A 183 18.29 14.44 -0.36
CA PRO A 183 18.22 15.89 -0.36
C PRO A 183 17.64 16.42 0.96
N VAL A 184 16.89 15.59 1.66
CA VAL A 184 16.37 15.82 3.01
C VAL A 184 16.63 14.57 3.84
N ARG A 185 17.06 14.70 5.08
CA ARG A 185 17.40 13.62 6.02
C ARG A 185 16.56 13.72 7.27
N VAL A 186 16.40 12.61 7.98
CA VAL A 186 15.80 12.61 9.32
C VAL A 186 16.67 13.44 10.25
N GLY A 187 16.06 14.38 10.98
CA GLY A 187 16.71 15.37 11.83
C GLY A 187 17.09 16.68 11.12
N ASP A 188 16.80 16.80 9.82
CA ASP A 188 17.01 18.06 9.12
C ASP A 188 15.95 19.09 9.50
N ALA A 189 16.37 20.33 9.70
CA ALA A 189 15.50 21.48 9.81
C ALA A 189 15.23 22.06 8.41
N ILE A 190 13.96 22.09 8.06
CA ILE A 190 13.49 22.51 6.74
C ILE A 190 12.44 23.61 6.85
N VAL A 191 12.32 24.41 5.80
CA VAL A 191 11.17 25.31 5.62
C VAL A 191 10.37 24.80 4.43
N LEU A 192 9.13 24.44 4.70
CA LEU A 192 8.17 23.99 3.70
C LEU A 192 6.94 24.91 3.74
N GLN A 193 6.60 25.51 2.60
CA GLN A 193 5.45 26.45 2.49
C GLN A 193 5.48 27.57 3.54
N GLY A 194 6.68 28.04 3.91
CA GLY A 194 6.88 29.10 4.91
C GLY A 194 6.86 28.63 6.36
N GLN A 195 6.61 27.36 6.63
CA GLN A 195 6.63 26.79 7.97
C GLN A 195 7.96 26.10 8.27
N TRP A 196 8.53 26.41 9.43
CA TRP A 196 9.70 25.72 9.96
C TRP A 196 9.31 24.37 10.56
N ALA A 197 10.04 23.34 10.21
CA ALA A 197 9.80 22.00 10.72
C ALA A 197 11.08 21.16 10.73
N GLU A 198 11.09 20.15 11.59
CA GLU A 198 12.12 19.11 11.65
C GLU A 198 11.59 17.82 11.02
N VAL A 199 12.38 17.15 10.22
CA VAL A 199 12.04 15.86 9.59
C VAL A 199 12.15 14.75 10.63
N LYS A 200 11.05 14.09 10.97
CA LYS A 200 11.00 13.00 11.96
C LYS A 200 11.16 11.63 11.35
N THR A 201 10.38 11.33 10.30
CA THR A 201 10.47 10.02 9.62
C THR A 201 10.23 10.17 8.12
N ILE A 202 10.98 9.41 7.32
CA ILE A 202 10.77 9.31 5.87
C ILE A 202 10.14 7.95 5.58
N GLY A 203 8.85 7.95 5.26
CA GLY A 203 8.10 6.74 4.91
C GLY A 203 8.09 6.46 3.41
N LEU A 204 7.48 5.34 3.02
CA LEU A 204 7.43 4.91 1.61
C LEU A 204 6.62 5.87 0.71
N ARG A 205 5.57 6.51 1.23
CA ARG A 205 4.70 7.42 0.45
C ARG A 205 4.62 8.83 0.99
N ALA A 206 4.98 9.03 2.24
CA ALA A 206 4.88 10.30 2.93
C ALA A 206 5.98 10.41 3.98
N THR A 207 6.43 11.62 4.20
CA THR A 207 7.39 12.02 5.22
C THR A 207 6.65 12.70 6.36
N GLU A 208 6.95 12.34 7.58
CA GLU A 208 6.44 12.99 8.78
C GLU A 208 7.43 14.07 9.22
N ILE A 209 6.95 15.30 9.31
CA ILE A 209 7.70 16.45 9.79
C ILE A 209 7.00 17.04 11.02
N ARG A 210 7.77 17.61 11.94
CA ARG A 210 7.23 18.28 13.12
C ARG A 210 7.57 19.76 13.08
N THR A 211 6.53 20.58 13.12
CA THR A 211 6.72 22.03 13.19
C THR A 211 7.28 22.46 14.56
N TYR A 212 7.90 23.63 14.62
CA TYR A 212 8.34 24.19 15.90
C TYR A 212 7.16 24.53 16.84
N ASP A 213 5.94 24.63 16.31
CA ASP A 213 4.70 24.72 17.13
C ASP A 213 4.25 23.32 17.64
N ASN A 214 5.09 22.29 17.50
CA ASN A 214 4.85 20.91 17.94
C ASN A 214 3.67 20.21 17.24
N ALA A 215 3.34 20.59 16.00
CA ALA A 215 2.35 19.91 15.18
C ALA A 215 3.04 18.90 14.24
N ASP A 216 2.50 17.68 14.16
CA ASP A 216 2.98 16.67 13.20
C ASP A 216 2.25 16.84 11.87
N LEU A 217 3.01 17.06 10.79
CA LEU A 217 2.53 17.17 9.42
C LEU A 217 2.96 15.95 8.62
N ILE A 218 2.00 15.34 7.92
CA ILE A 218 2.25 14.22 7.01
C ILE A 218 2.31 14.77 5.60
N VAL A 219 3.50 14.88 5.05
CA VAL A 219 3.76 15.48 3.73
C VAL A 219 3.96 14.37 2.70
N PRO A 220 3.22 14.36 1.58
CA PRO A 220 3.47 13.45 0.47
C PRO A 220 4.92 13.60 -0.02
N ASN A 221 5.59 12.49 -0.30
CA ASN A 221 7.00 12.53 -0.75
C ASN A 221 7.19 13.29 -2.07
N ASN A 222 6.16 13.26 -2.92
CA ASN A 222 6.16 14.02 -4.17
C ASN A 222 6.33 15.53 -3.93
N ASP A 223 5.73 16.08 -2.88
CA ASP A 223 5.78 17.51 -2.58
C ASP A 223 7.19 17.93 -2.13
N LEU A 224 7.92 17.03 -1.47
CA LEU A 224 9.32 17.27 -1.07
C LEU A 224 10.31 17.18 -2.23
N ILE A 225 9.99 16.43 -3.29
CA ILE A 225 10.87 16.26 -4.47
C ILE A 225 10.55 17.28 -5.56
N THR A 226 9.26 17.56 -5.81
CA THR A 226 8.86 18.48 -6.89
C THR A 226 8.66 19.91 -6.41
N GLY A 227 8.42 20.09 -5.12
CA GLY A 227 8.26 21.39 -4.48
C GLY A 227 9.59 22.04 -4.11
N GLN A 228 9.53 23.32 -3.78
CA GLN A 228 10.68 24.04 -3.24
C GLN A 228 10.76 23.79 -1.73
N VAL A 229 11.86 23.16 -1.28
CA VAL A 229 12.18 22.93 0.13
C VAL A 229 13.47 23.64 0.46
N THR A 230 13.45 24.48 1.49
CA THR A 230 14.70 25.06 2.01
C THR A 230 15.21 24.17 3.14
N ASN A 231 16.36 23.54 2.93
CA ASN A 231 17.02 22.72 3.94
C ASN A 231 18.18 23.51 4.57
N TRP A 232 18.06 23.81 5.85
CA TRP A 232 19.03 24.63 6.58
C TRP A 232 20.19 23.81 7.17
N THR A 233 20.07 22.51 7.22
CA THR A 233 21.04 21.62 7.86
C THR A 233 21.78 20.68 6.91
N LEU A 234 21.42 20.68 5.62
CA LEU A 234 21.96 19.74 4.62
C LEU A 234 23.49 19.73 4.54
N HIS A 235 24.12 20.90 4.58
CA HIS A 235 25.58 21.08 4.46
C HIS A 235 26.24 21.63 5.75
N GLY A 236 25.50 21.67 6.86
CA GLY A 236 25.95 22.20 8.13
C GLY A 236 24.84 22.94 8.86
N ARG A 237 25.09 23.30 10.12
CA ARG A 237 24.09 23.97 10.97
C ARG A 237 24.36 25.48 11.11
N MET A 238 25.26 26.04 10.30
CA MET A 238 25.60 27.43 10.38
C MET A 238 24.56 28.28 9.66
N MET A 239 23.99 29.25 10.34
CA MET A 239 22.97 30.15 9.81
C MET A 239 23.36 31.61 10.04
N ARG A 240 23.08 32.47 9.07
CA ARG A 240 23.25 33.92 9.22
C ARG A 240 22.00 34.53 9.85
N LEU A 241 22.16 35.06 11.06
CA LEU A 241 21.15 35.83 11.77
C LEU A 241 21.30 37.32 11.42
N LYS A 242 20.20 37.98 11.14
CA LYS A 242 20.13 39.43 10.92
C LYS A 242 19.36 40.06 12.09
N ILE A 243 20.03 40.91 12.81
CA ILE A 243 19.51 41.59 13.98
C ILE A 243 19.34 43.07 13.63
N PRO A 244 18.08 43.56 13.46
CA PRO A 244 17.84 44.96 13.26
C PRO A 244 18.05 45.75 14.57
N VAL A 245 18.76 46.85 14.51
CA VAL A 245 19.05 47.73 15.65
C VAL A 245 18.78 49.19 15.25
N GLY A 246 17.89 49.84 15.98
CA GLY A 246 17.62 51.25 15.83
C GLY A 246 18.34 52.08 16.92
N VAL A 247 19.03 53.09 16.56
CA VAL A 247 19.67 54.04 17.51
C VAL A 247 19.17 55.47 17.31
N ALA A 248 19.31 56.32 18.33
CA ALA A 248 18.82 57.70 18.28
C ALA A 248 19.52 58.49 17.15
N CYS A 249 18.77 59.42 16.53
CA CYS A 249 19.28 60.32 15.54
C CYS A 249 20.39 61.20 16.17
N GLY A 250 21.50 61.36 15.42
CA GLY A 250 22.66 62.09 15.90
C GLY A 250 23.75 61.25 16.56
N SER A 251 23.50 59.91 16.69
CA SER A 251 24.54 58.98 17.15
C SER A 251 25.71 58.91 16.16
N ASP A 252 26.92 58.78 16.67
CA ASP A 252 28.12 58.59 15.86
C ASP A 252 28.11 57.19 15.22
N ILE A 253 27.90 57.14 13.90
CA ILE A 253 27.74 55.91 13.12
C ILE A 253 28.96 54.96 13.29
N PRO A 254 30.21 55.40 13.15
CA PRO A 254 31.38 54.55 13.40
C PRO A 254 31.41 53.94 14.77
N ARG A 255 31.09 54.69 15.81
CA ARG A 255 31.07 54.24 17.19
C ARG A 255 29.97 53.22 17.44
N VAL A 256 28.79 53.35 16.82
CA VAL A 256 27.69 52.36 16.90
C VAL A 256 28.14 51.05 16.27
N ILE A 257 28.74 51.08 15.09
CA ILE A 257 29.23 49.89 14.42
C ILE A 257 30.28 49.16 15.27
N GLU A 258 31.25 49.89 15.80
CA GLU A 258 32.27 49.32 16.70
C GLU A 258 31.63 48.68 17.96
N THR A 259 30.67 49.34 18.57
CA THR A 259 29.97 48.83 19.72
C THR A 259 29.17 47.54 19.43
N LEU A 260 28.45 47.55 18.30
CA LEU A 260 27.68 46.35 17.87
C LEU A 260 28.59 45.14 17.62
N LEU A 261 29.73 45.36 16.96
CA LEU A 261 30.71 44.30 16.75
C LEU A 261 31.36 43.84 18.04
N ALA A 262 31.66 44.74 18.99
CA ALA A 262 32.20 44.39 20.29
C ALA A 262 31.23 43.52 21.11
N CYS A 263 29.92 43.76 21.01
CA CYS A 263 28.90 42.96 21.72
C CYS A 263 28.90 41.48 21.35
N VAL A 264 29.28 41.13 20.14
CA VAL A 264 29.18 39.75 19.61
C VAL A 264 30.54 39.06 19.49
N LYS A 265 31.65 39.79 19.71
CA LYS A 265 32.99 39.29 19.48
C LYS A 265 33.38 38.05 20.24
N ASP A 266 32.90 37.91 21.46
CA ASP A 266 33.26 36.80 22.37
C ASP A 266 32.01 35.90 22.70
N HIS A 267 30.95 36.02 21.89
CA HIS A 267 29.76 35.22 22.12
C HIS A 267 29.98 33.75 21.69
N PRO A 268 29.71 32.75 22.57
CA PRO A 268 30.02 31.33 22.30
C PRO A 268 29.30 30.78 21.05
N ASP A 269 28.11 31.24 20.74
CA ASP A 269 27.29 30.74 19.63
C ASP A 269 27.59 31.46 18.30
N VAL A 270 28.38 32.54 18.33
CA VAL A 270 28.76 33.30 17.14
C VAL A 270 30.05 32.75 16.53
N ALA A 271 29.96 32.37 15.26
CA ALA A 271 31.11 31.88 14.53
C ALA A 271 32.17 33.01 14.31
N ALA A 272 33.45 32.69 14.55
CA ALA A 272 34.52 33.61 14.25
C ALA A 272 34.73 33.84 12.76
N ARG A 273 34.28 32.89 11.93
CA ARG A 273 34.32 32.98 10.47
C ARG A 273 33.03 32.39 9.87
N PRO A 274 32.33 33.06 8.97
CA PRO A 274 32.60 34.43 8.49
C PRO A 274 32.47 35.46 9.63
N GLU A 275 33.30 36.57 9.53
CA GLU A 275 33.30 37.59 10.57
C GLU A 275 31.94 38.28 10.69
N PRO A 276 31.51 38.68 11.91
CA PRO A 276 30.35 39.52 12.11
C PRO A 276 30.44 40.86 11.36
N GLU A 277 29.34 41.30 10.81
CA GLU A 277 29.22 42.58 10.09
C GLU A 277 28.15 43.47 10.73
N ALA A 278 28.42 44.71 10.95
CA ALA A 278 27.44 45.72 11.33
C ALA A 278 27.30 46.77 10.21
N LEU A 279 26.09 46.89 9.68
CA LEU A 279 25.80 47.77 8.54
C LEU A 279 24.85 48.89 8.97
N PHE A 280 25.13 50.10 8.55
CA PHE A 280 24.13 51.17 8.54
C PHE A 280 23.26 50.98 7.31
N LEU A 281 21.93 50.85 7.51
CA LEU A 281 20.99 50.61 6.42
C LEU A 281 20.38 51.89 5.88
N LYS A 282 19.81 52.70 6.75
CA LYS A 282 19.09 53.91 6.34
C LYS A 282 18.84 54.84 7.54
N PHE A 283 18.51 56.09 7.19
CA PHE A 283 17.95 57.05 8.12
C PHE A 283 16.45 56.74 8.23
N GLY A 284 15.97 56.33 9.42
CA GLY A 284 14.57 56.15 9.72
C GLY A 284 13.91 57.46 10.14
N ASP A 285 12.61 57.45 10.43
CA ASP A 285 11.83 58.64 10.80
C ASP A 285 12.30 59.28 12.13
N SER A 286 12.78 58.45 13.06
CA SER A 286 13.25 58.89 14.39
C SER A 286 14.48 58.10 14.84
N THR A 287 15.03 57.23 14.00
CA THR A 287 16.17 56.35 14.31
C THR A 287 17.16 56.24 13.13
N PHE A 288 18.37 55.94 13.46
CA PHE A 288 19.33 55.41 12.50
C PHE A 288 19.25 53.89 12.54
N ASP A 289 18.88 53.27 11.39
CA ASP A 289 18.64 51.85 11.32
C ASP A 289 19.92 51.09 10.91
N PHE A 290 20.34 50.19 11.78
CA PHE A 290 21.49 49.32 11.56
C PHE A 290 21.01 47.86 11.45
N GLU A 291 21.81 47.02 10.82
CA GLU A 291 21.63 45.56 10.80
C GLU A 291 22.97 44.93 11.21
N LEU A 292 22.94 44.22 12.34
CA LEU A 292 24.02 43.38 12.77
C LEU A 292 23.84 41.99 12.17
N ARG A 293 24.82 41.52 11.40
CA ARG A 293 24.84 40.20 10.78
C ARG A 293 25.84 39.32 11.46
N VAL A 294 25.36 38.23 12.06
CA VAL A 294 26.22 37.24 12.72
C VAL A 294 25.93 35.86 12.14
N TRP A 295 26.92 35.01 12.15
CA TRP A 295 26.77 33.60 11.83
C TRP A 295 26.74 32.82 13.12
N ILE A 296 25.64 32.07 13.34
CA ILE A 296 25.48 31.19 14.50
C ILE A 296 25.82 29.75 14.10
N VAL A 297 26.52 29.03 14.99
CA VAL A 297 27.01 27.68 14.71
C VAL A 297 25.91 26.64 14.83
N ASN A 298 25.05 26.81 15.84
CA ASN A 298 23.86 25.95 16.06
C ASN A 298 22.65 26.84 16.21
N PHE A 299 21.66 26.67 15.35
CA PHE A 299 20.41 27.45 15.41
C PHE A 299 19.31 26.69 16.18
N ASP A 300 19.60 25.48 16.67
CA ASP A 300 18.66 24.66 17.48
C ASP A 300 18.65 25.04 18.97
N ASP A 301 19.63 25.85 19.42
CA ASP A 301 19.77 26.40 20.77
C ASP A 301 19.13 27.81 20.84
#